data_f05d28f62663511f25a800cd3f3ff981
#
_entry.id   f05d28f62663511f25a800cd3f3ff981
#
_cell.length_a   1.000
_cell.length_b   1.000
_cell.length_c   1.000
_cell.angle_alpha   90.00
_cell.angle_beta   90.00
_cell.angle_gamma   90.00
#
_symmetry.space_group_name_H-M   'P 1'
#
loop_
_entity.id
_entity.type
_entity.pdbx_description
1 polymer ?
#
loop_
_entity_poly.entity_id
_entity_poly.type
_entity_poly.pdbx_seq_one_letter_code
_entity_poly.pdbx_strand_id
1 'polypeptide(L)'
;MPFPYKTALITGATSGIGYALAERLVANGVFVIAVGRRADRLQQLLSKHGSSKVATEVYDVSNIDGIESWIKETTAKYPTLDCLILNAGVQNTFDFTPALLETAKNELTLNYLSPLIATTHILPHFESLSTPAAVILVTSGLAIVPMPRCANYCASKAALRSLTWSLRAQLADRGVRAENIRVIEIVPPAVKTELHTRQTDLVAAGRAGVGMPLEQFIDETWEELGKGEADDIIIGQAKYYARGEEERKKAFNGLLAVLKGN
;
A
#
# COMPACT_ATOMS: atom_id res chain seq x y z
N MET A 1 -13.57 16.38 3.77
CA MET A 1 -14.32 16.02 2.53
C MET A 1 -14.47 14.51 2.48
N PRO A 2 -15.48 13.94 1.86
CA PRO A 2 -15.53 12.49 1.70
C PRO A 2 -14.37 12.02 0.82
N PHE A 3 -13.95 10.74 0.97
CA PHE A 3 -12.97 10.09 0.11
C PHE A 3 -13.35 10.31 -1.37
N PRO A 4 -12.52 10.94 -2.19
CA PRO A 4 -12.97 11.50 -3.47
C PRO A 4 -13.05 10.46 -4.61
N TYR A 5 -12.43 9.30 -4.44
CA TYR A 5 -12.32 8.26 -5.47
C TYR A 5 -13.55 7.36 -5.48
N LYS A 6 -13.91 6.83 -6.66
CA LYS A 6 -15.16 6.08 -6.88
C LYS A 6 -14.94 4.60 -7.14
N THR A 7 -13.81 4.24 -7.74
CA THR A 7 -13.46 2.86 -8.07
C THR A 7 -12.05 2.58 -7.59
N ALA A 8 -11.93 1.72 -6.59
CA ALA A 8 -10.65 1.39 -5.98
C ALA A 8 -10.25 -0.08 -6.23
N LEU A 9 -9.03 -0.29 -6.73
CA LEU A 9 -8.39 -1.60 -6.73
C LEU A 9 -7.52 -1.72 -5.50
N ILE A 10 -7.68 -2.80 -4.73
CA ILE A 10 -6.87 -3.05 -3.53
C ILE A 10 -6.21 -4.43 -3.57
N THR A 11 -4.89 -4.46 -3.48
CA THR A 11 -4.13 -5.71 -3.40
C THR A 11 -4.04 -6.23 -1.96
N GLY A 12 -4.03 -7.55 -1.79
CA GLY A 12 -4.02 -8.16 -0.46
C GLY A 12 -5.36 -8.03 0.28
N ALA A 13 -6.48 -7.94 -0.45
CA ALA A 13 -7.83 -7.73 0.10
C ALA A 13 -8.45 -8.95 0.81
N THR A 14 -7.70 -10.02 1.02
CA THR A 14 -8.22 -11.26 1.60
C THR A 14 -8.02 -11.41 3.11
N SER A 15 -7.35 -10.46 3.77
CA SER A 15 -7.18 -10.42 5.24
C SER A 15 -6.59 -9.10 5.71
N GLY A 16 -6.59 -8.92 7.04
CA GLY A 16 -5.91 -7.82 7.72
C GLY A 16 -6.32 -6.45 7.21
N ILE A 17 -5.33 -5.56 7.07
CA ILE A 17 -5.54 -4.16 6.66
C ILE A 17 -6.26 -4.07 5.32
N GLY A 18 -5.84 -4.86 4.31
CA GLY A 18 -6.44 -4.79 2.98
C GLY A 18 -7.91 -5.20 2.95
N TYR A 19 -8.29 -6.25 3.68
CA TYR A 19 -9.69 -6.64 3.82
C TYR A 19 -10.52 -5.56 4.53
N ALA A 20 -10.02 -5.05 5.64
CA ALA A 20 -10.73 -4.04 6.42
C ALA A 20 -10.86 -2.69 5.69
N LEU A 21 -9.85 -2.29 4.92
CA LEU A 21 -9.96 -1.12 4.02
C LEU A 21 -10.97 -1.36 2.89
N ALA A 22 -11.01 -2.56 2.30
CA ALA A 22 -12.01 -2.91 1.28
C ALA A 22 -13.43 -2.79 1.85
N GLU A 23 -13.68 -3.32 3.04
CA GLU A 23 -14.96 -3.19 3.75
C GLU A 23 -15.32 -1.70 3.99
N ARG A 24 -14.36 -0.89 4.45
CA ARG A 24 -14.56 0.53 4.72
C ARG A 24 -14.88 1.31 3.44
N LEU A 25 -14.18 1.03 2.34
CA LEU A 25 -14.44 1.63 1.02
C LEU A 25 -15.85 1.32 0.54
N VAL A 26 -16.25 0.05 0.57
CA VAL A 26 -17.61 -0.38 0.18
C VAL A 26 -18.68 0.29 1.03
N ALA A 27 -18.47 0.37 2.35
CA ALA A 27 -19.41 1.04 3.27
C ALA A 27 -19.59 2.53 2.97
N ASN A 28 -18.62 3.16 2.30
CA ASN A 28 -18.66 4.57 1.91
C ASN A 28 -18.96 4.78 0.42
N GLY A 29 -19.51 3.76 -0.26
CA GLY A 29 -20.03 3.89 -1.61
C GLY A 29 -18.97 3.81 -2.72
N VAL A 30 -17.76 3.35 -2.41
CA VAL A 30 -16.70 3.11 -3.40
C VAL A 30 -16.89 1.71 -4.00
N PHE A 31 -16.84 1.59 -5.31
CA PHE A 31 -16.75 0.29 -5.96
C PHE A 31 -15.36 -0.31 -5.78
N VAL A 32 -15.27 -1.53 -5.24
CA VAL A 32 -14.00 -2.15 -4.89
C VAL A 32 -13.66 -3.32 -5.79
N ILE A 33 -12.49 -3.30 -6.40
CA ILE A 33 -11.87 -4.43 -7.09
C ILE A 33 -10.90 -5.06 -6.09
N ALA A 34 -11.35 -6.13 -5.44
CA ALA A 34 -10.59 -6.84 -4.41
C ALA A 34 -9.66 -7.87 -5.04
N VAL A 35 -8.36 -7.73 -4.82
CA VAL A 35 -7.33 -8.58 -5.42
C VAL A 35 -6.59 -9.40 -4.36
N GLY A 36 -6.39 -10.68 -4.64
CA GLY A 36 -5.65 -11.58 -3.76
C GLY A 36 -5.57 -13.00 -4.30
N ARG A 37 -4.84 -13.87 -3.59
CA ARG A 37 -4.62 -15.27 -4.01
C ARG A 37 -5.68 -16.24 -3.50
N ARG A 38 -6.43 -15.88 -2.45
CA ARG A 38 -7.40 -16.76 -1.76
C ARG A 38 -8.79 -16.56 -2.35
N ALA A 39 -9.11 -17.36 -3.35
CA ALA A 39 -10.37 -17.28 -4.09
C ALA A 39 -11.61 -17.42 -3.18
N ASP A 40 -11.54 -18.29 -2.18
CA ASP A 40 -12.60 -18.52 -1.19
C ASP A 40 -12.94 -17.24 -0.41
N ARG A 41 -11.92 -16.50 0.04
CA ARG A 41 -12.10 -15.25 0.79
C ARG A 41 -12.58 -14.10 -0.10
N LEU A 42 -12.12 -14.03 -1.33
CA LEU A 42 -12.63 -13.08 -2.31
C LEU A 42 -14.11 -13.36 -2.60
N GLN A 43 -14.49 -14.61 -2.76
CA GLN A 43 -15.88 -15.00 -2.96
C GLN A 43 -16.76 -14.66 -1.73
N GLN A 44 -16.26 -14.80 -0.51
CA GLN A 44 -16.96 -14.37 0.70
C GLN A 44 -17.22 -12.86 0.69
N LEU A 45 -16.21 -12.04 0.32
CA LEU A 45 -16.37 -10.58 0.21
C LEU A 45 -17.41 -10.22 -0.86
N LEU A 46 -17.34 -10.84 -2.03
CA LEU A 46 -18.29 -10.65 -3.12
C LEU A 46 -19.73 -11.05 -2.69
N SER A 47 -19.88 -12.20 -2.04
CA SER A 47 -21.20 -12.67 -1.57
C SER A 47 -21.79 -11.75 -0.50
N LYS A 48 -20.95 -11.16 0.36
CA LYS A 48 -21.37 -10.23 1.43
C LYS A 48 -21.92 -8.91 0.88
N HIS A 49 -21.30 -8.35 -0.16
CA HIS A 49 -21.59 -7.00 -0.64
C HIS A 49 -22.32 -6.93 -1.98
N GLY A 50 -22.30 -8.02 -2.75
CA GLY A 50 -22.88 -8.10 -4.08
C GLY A 50 -22.00 -7.50 -5.19
N SER A 51 -22.24 -7.96 -6.41
CA SER A 51 -21.46 -7.57 -7.61
C SER A 51 -21.62 -6.10 -8.03
N SER A 52 -22.64 -5.42 -7.52
CA SER A 52 -22.82 -3.98 -7.74
C SER A 52 -21.85 -3.09 -6.94
N LYS A 53 -21.19 -3.65 -5.92
CA LYS A 53 -20.26 -2.92 -5.03
C LYS A 53 -18.86 -3.48 -5.04
N VAL A 54 -18.70 -4.78 -5.35
CA VAL A 54 -17.42 -5.49 -5.30
C VAL A 54 -17.23 -6.32 -6.55
N ALA A 55 -16.06 -6.22 -7.14
CA ALA A 55 -15.51 -7.20 -8.07
C ALA A 55 -14.32 -7.90 -7.42
N THR A 56 -14.01 -9.10 -7.87
CA THR A 56 -12.89 -9.87 -7.32
C THR A 56 -11.98 -10.37 -8.44
N GLU A 57 -10.67 -10.31 -8.19
CA GLU A 57 -9.66 -10.84 -9.09
C GLU A 57 -8.68 -11.75 -8.33
N VAL A 58 -8.62 -13.01 -8.73
CA VAL A 58 -7.63 -13.95 -8.18
C VAL A 58 -6.32 -13.72 -8.92
N TYR A 59 -5.42 -12.98 -8.29
CA TYR A 59 -4.11 -12.67 -8.86
C TYR A 59 -3.02 -12.71 -7.79
N ASP A 60 -1.88 -13.31 -8.12
CA ASP A 60 -0.68 -13.26 -7.29
C ASP A 60 0.22 -12.12 -7.78
N VAL A 61 0.21 -11.01 -7.03
CA VAL A 61 1.01 -9.83 -7.38
C VAL A 61 2.53 -10.06 -7.27
N SER A 62 2.98 -11.21 -6.75
CA SER A 62 4.39 -11.62 -6.83
C SER A 62 4.80 -12.15 -8.21
N ASN A 63 3.83 -12.46 -9.08
CA ASN A 63 4.07 -12.71 -10.51
C ASN A 63 4.30 -11.38 -11.24
N ILE A 64 5.51 -10.83 -11.05
CA ILE A 64 5.85 -9.50 -11.54
C ILE A 64 5.86 -9.39 -13.06
N ASP A 65 6.19 -10.47 -13.77
CA ASP A 65 6.20 -10.50 -15.24
C ASP A 65 4.80 -10.38 -15.84
N GLY A 66 3.77 -10.76 -15.10
CA GLY A 66 2.36 -10.67 -15.52
C GLY A 66 1.67 -9.35 -15.17
N ILE A 67 2.30 -8.46 -14.38
CA ILE A 67 1.64 -7.24 -13.87
C ILE A 67 1.23 -6.29 -14.99
N GLU A 68 2.05 -6.11 -16.02
CA GLU A 68 1.73 -5.24 -17.15
C GLU A 68 0.42 -5.66 -17.83
N SER A 69 0.32 -6.93 -18.25
CA SER A 69 -0.88 -7.45 -18.91
C SER A 69 -2.10 -7.40 -17.98
N TRP A 70 -1.92 -7.75 -16.70
CA TRP A 70 -2.98 -7.70 -15.71
C TRP A 70 -3.53 -6.28 -15.50
N ILE A 71 -2.67 -5.26 -15.35
CA ILE A 71 -3.09 -3.86 -15.21
C ILE A 71 -3.82 -3.39 -16.48
N LYS A 72 -3.30 -3.72 -17.67
CA LYS A 72 -3.93 -3.38 -18.95
C LYS A 72 -5.34 -3.98 -19.07
N GLU A 73 -5.50 -5.24 -18.74
CA GLU A 73 -6.79 -5.93 -18.76
C GLU A 73 -7.75 -5.34 -17.73
N THR A 74 -7.25 -5.07 -16.53
CA THR A 74 -8.05 -4.50 -15.44
C THR A 74 -8.54 -3.09 -15.80
N THR A 75 -7.69 -2.22 -16.33
CA THR A 75 -8.09 -0.86 -16.73
C THR A 75 -9.04 -0.85 -17.92
N ALA A 76 -8.90 -1.80 -18.85
CA ALA A 76 -9.86 -1.97 -19.94
C ALA A 76 -11.25 -2.44 -19.44
N LYS A 77 -11.27 -3.34 -18.45
CA LYS A 77 -12.49 -3.84 -17.82
C LYS A 77 -13.16 -2.82 -16.90
N TYR A 78 -12.37 -2.02 -16.21
CA TYR A 78 -12.82 -1.00 -15.26
C TYR A 78 -12.25 0.39 -15.63
N PRO A 79 -12.77 1.01 -16.69
CA PRO A 79 -12.21 2.28 -17.19
C PRO A 79 -12.38 3.47 -16.22
N THR A 80 -13.23 3.31 -15.19
CA THR A 80 -13.42 4.29 -14.11
C THR A 80 -12.52 4.06 -12.90
N LEU A 81 -11.55 3.12 -12.98
CA LEU A 81 -10.58 2.87 -11.90
C LEU A 81 -9.75 4.14 -11.66
N ASP A 82 -9.94 4.76 -10.49
CA ASP A 82 -9.33 6.03 -10.11
C ASP A 82 -8.50 5.95 -8.81
N CYS A 83 -8.45 4.76 -8.17
CA CYS A 83 -7.65 4.56 -6.96
C CYS A 83 -6.97 3.18 -6.97
N LEU A 84 -5.63 3.15 -6.86
CA LEU A 84 -4.85 1.92 -6.71
C LEU A 84 -4.26 1.85 -5.30
N ILE A 85 -4.67 0.84 -4.51
CA ILE A 85 -4.19 0.61 -3.15
C ILE A 85 -3.26 -0.59 -3.11
N LEU A 86 -1.98 -0.32 -2.98
CA LEU A 86 -0.90 -1.31 -2.94
C LEU A 86 -0.62 -1.70 -1.49
N ASN A 87 -1.40 -2.67 -0.99
CA ASN A 87 -1.37 -3.12 0.39
C ASN A 87 -0.74 -4.52 0.55
N ALA A 88 -0.77 -5.36 -0.47
CA ALA A 88 -0.21 -6.72 -0.38
C ALA A 88 1.23 -6.70 0.14
N GLY A 89 1.52 -7.59 1.10
CA GLY A 89 2.85 -7.70 1.67
C GLY A 89 2.97 -8.88 2.62
N VAL A 90 4.21 -9.27 2.87
CA VAL A 90 4.58 -10.29 3.85
C VAL A 90 5.68 -9.77 4.76
N GLN A 91 5.80 -10.33 5.94
CA GLN A 91 6.88 -10.05 6.89
C GLN A 91 7.45 -11.37 7.38
N ASN A 92 8.74 -11.59 7.15
CA ASN A 92 9.45 -12.79 7.58
C ASN A 92 10.57 -12.43 8.55
N THR A 93 10.92 -13.38 9.41
CA THR A 93 12.15 -13.30 10.20
C THR A 93 13.35 -13.47 9.26
N PHE A 94 14.42 -12.71 9.50
CA PHE A 94 15.64 -12.78 8.71
C PHE A 94 16.86 -12.62 9.62
N ASP A 95 17.73 -13.62 9.63
CA ASP A 95 18.91 -13.73 10.52
C ASP A 95 20.25 -13.76 9.77
N PHE A 96 20.26 -13.35 8.49
CA PHE A 96 21.41 -13.32 7.60
C PHE A 96 22.03 -14.70 7.30
N THR A 97 21.27 -15.79 7.46
CA THR A 97 21.70 -17.12 7.03
C THR A 97 21.39 -17.36 5.54
N PRO A 98 22.26 -18.12 4.81
CA PRO A 98 22.02 -18.42 3.39
C PRO A 98 20.67 -19.10 3.11
N ALA A 99 20.16 -19.88 4.06
CA ALA A 99 18.88 -20.59 3.92
C ALA A 99 17.68 -19.65 3.74
N LEU A 100 17.77 -18.40 4.19
CA LEU A 100 16.69 -17.42 4.11
C LEU A 100 16.77 -16.51 2.88
N LEU A 101 17.77 -16.64 2.02
CA LEU A 101 17.96 -15.74 0.86
C LEU A 101 16.80 -15.79 -0.13
N GLU A 102 16.23 -16.96 -0.42
CA GLU A 102 15.07 -17.06 -1.32
C GLU A 102 13.82 -16.43 -0.69
N THR A 103 13.60 -16.61 0.60
CA THR A 103 12.52 -15.93 1.34
C THR A 103 12.69 -14.41 1.27
N ALA A 104 13.92 -13.91 1.43
CA ALA A 104 14.21 -12.48 1.35
C ALA A 104 13.97 -11.92 -0.06
N LYS A 105 14.36 -12.62 -1.12
CA LYS A 105 14.08 -12.23 -2.51
C LYS A 105 12.57 -12.17 -2.77
N ASN A 106 11.83 -13.19 -2.37
CA ASN A 106 10.37 -13.25 -2.56
C ASN A 106 9.66 -12.13 -1.77
N GLU A 107 10.13 -11.83 -0.56
CA GLU A 107 9.60 -10.71 0.24
C GLU A 107 9.88 -9.37 -0.44
N LEU A 108 11.08 -9.14 -0.98
CA LEU A 108 11.43 -7.92 -1.72
C LEU A 108 10.60 -7.81 -3.00
N THR A 109 10.43 -8.91 -3.72
CA THR A 109 9.58 -8.98 -4.93
C THR A 109 8.16 -8.55 -4.61
N LEU A 110 7.55 -9.10 -3.57
CA LEU A 110 6.18 -8.79 -3.21
C LEU A 110 6.02 -7.38 -2.62
N ASN A 111 6.92 -6.99 -1.70
CA ASN A 111 6.77 -5.75 -0.93
C ASN A 111 7.24 -4.50 -1.67
N TYR A 112 8.10 -4.64 -2.69
CA TYR A 112 8.71 -3.51 -3.40
C TYR A 112 8.59 -3.59 -4.92
N LEU A 113 9.06 -4.67 -5.57
CA LEU A 113 9.02 -4.74 -7.04
C LEU A 113 7.60 -4.76 -7.58
N SER A 114 6.72 -5.53 -6.97
CA SER A 114 5.30 -5.59 -7.34
C SER A 114 4.62 -4.22 -7.30
N PRO A 115 4.67 -3.46 -6.18
CA PRO A 115 4.09 -2.10 -6.17
C PRO A 115 4.79 -1.12 -7.11
N LEU A 116 6.10 -1.22 -7.32
CA LEU A 116 6.82 -0.40 -8.29
C LEU A 116 6.29 -0.62 -9.71
N ILE A 117 6.19 -1.90 -10.14
CA ILE A 117 5.76 -2.26 -11.49
C ILE A 117 4.27 -1.91 -11.68
N ALA A 118 3.41 -2.25 -10.71
CA ALA A 118 1.99 -1.91 -10.78
C ALA A 118 1.77 -0.39 -10.87
N THR A 119 2.52 0.40 -10.11
CA THR A 119 2.47 1.86 -10.19
C THR A 119 2.89 2.34 -11.57
N THR A 120 3.99 1.81 -12.11
CA THR A 120 4.50 2.22 -13.44
C THR A 120 3.45 1.99 -14.53
N HIS A 121 2.74 0.86 -14.50
CA HIS A 121 1.78 0.50 -15.55
C HIS A 121 0.39 1.13 -15.38
N ILE A 122 0.01 1.56 -14.15
CA ILE A 122 -1.28 2.24 -13.93
C ILE A 122 -1.24 3.73 -14.30
N LEU A 123 -0.08 4.39 -14.17
CA LEU A 123 0.03 5.83 -14.36
C LEU A 123 -0.51 6.33 -15.71
N PRO A 124 -0.25 5.69 -16.87
CA PRO A 124 -0.84 6.12 -18.13
C PRO A 124 -2.36 6.13 -18.14
N HIS A 125 -3.00 5.17 -17.44
CA HIS A 125 -4.45 5.17 -17.26
C HIS A 125 -4.90 6.35 -16.41
N PHE A 126 -4.28 6.61 -15.27
CA PHE A 126 -4.62 7.74 -14.40
C PHE A 126 -4.38 9.10 -15.08
N GLU A 127 -3.32 9.24 -15.87
CA GLU A 127 -3.05 10.43 -16.68
C GLU A 127 -4.13 10.68 -17.77
N SER A 128 -4.85 9.63 -18.18
CA SER A 128 -5.95 9.74 -19.16
C SER A 128 -7.29 10.15 -18.55
N LEU A 129 -7.42 10.08 -17.21
CA LEU A 129 -8.65 10.45 -16.53
C LEU A 129 -8.79 11.96 -16.42
N SER A 130 -10.03 12.45 -16.57
CA SER A 130 -10.40 13.85 -16.28
C SER A 130 -10.77 14.09 -14.81
N THR A 131 -10.75 13.05 -13.99
CA THR A 131 -11.10 13.07 -12.56
C THR A 131 -9.88 12.83 -11.71
N PRO A 132 -9.88 13.23 -10.42
CA PRO A 132 -8.81 12.91 -9.49
C PRO A 132 -8.52 11.40 -9.43
N ALA A 133 -7.26 11.04 -9.39
CA ALA A 133 -6.80 9.68 -9.20
C ALA A 133 -5.77 9.57 -8.05
N ALA A 134 -5.59 8.37 -7.50
CA ALA A 134 -4.58 8.14 -6.47
C ALA A 134 -3.88 6.79 -6.56
N VAL A 135 -2.59 6.82 -6.23
CA VAL A 135 -1.82 5.64 -5.82
C VAL A 135 -1.63 5.71 -4.31
N ILE A 136 -2.12 4.71 -3.59
CA ILE A 136 -2.00 4.59 -2.13
C ILE A 136 -1.07 3.42 -1.82
N LEU A 137 0.07 3.71 -1.20
CA LEU A 137 1.07 2.70 -0.82
C LEU A 137 1.01 2.45 0.68
N VAL A 138 0.87 1.18 1.07
CA VAL A 138 0.90 0.79 2.48
C VAL A 138 2.32 0.35 2.84
N THR A 139 3.03 1.23 3.55
CA THR A 139 4.39 0.98 4.02
C THR A 139 4.40 0.40 5.44
N SER A 140 5.16 0.95 6.36
CA SER A 140 5.22 0.55 7.76
C SER A 140 5.99 1.57 8.59
N GLY A 141 5.70 1.70 9.87
CA GLY A 141 6.59 2.38 10.81
C GLY A 141 8.01 1.79 10.84
N LEU A 142 8.15 0.50 10.48
CA LEU A 142 9.45 -0.17 10.34
C LEU A 142 10.23 0.25 9.06
N ALA A 143 9.62 1.03 8.19
CA ALA A 143 10.33 1.73 7.11
C ALA A 143 11.17 2.92 7.64
N ILE A 144 10.81 3.43 8.81
CA ILE A 144 11.44 4.60 9.45
C ILE A 144 12.46 4.14 10.48
N VAL A 145 12.04 3.25 11.40
CA VAL A 145 12.90 2.67 12.44
C VAL A 145 12.93 1.16 12.27
N PRO A 146 14.05 0.58 11.84
CA PRO A 146 14.13 -0.84 11.53
C PRO A 146 14.12 -1.71 12.80
N MET A 147 13.59 -2.91 12.67
CA MET A 147 13.60 -3.95 13.69
C MET A 147 14.53 -5.10 13.25
N PRO A 148 15.57 -5.43 14.04
CA PRO A 148 16.58 -6.43 13.64
C PRO A 148 16.00 -7.81 13.27
N ARG A 149 14.91 -8.23 13.93
CA ARG A 149 14.26 -9.52 13.70
C ARG A 149 13.76 -9.71 12.25
N CYS A 150 13.33 -8.65 11.60
CA CYS A 150 12.76 -8.66 10.24
C CYS A 150 13.47 -7.64 9.34
N ALA A 151 14.81 -7.70 9.31
CA ALA A 151 15.64 -6.71 8.65
C ALA A 151 15.29 -6.52 7.16
N ASN A 152 15.03 -7.62 6.43
CA ASN A 152 14.67 -7.58 5.02
C ASN A 152 13.30 -6.93 4.78
N TYR A 153 12.31 -7.22 5.64
CA TYR A 153 11.02 -6.52 5.61
C TYR A 153 11.21 -5.00 5.78
N CYS A 154 11.97 -4.60 6.80
CA CYS A 154 12.24 -3.18 7.06
C CYS A 154 12.88 -2.51 5.84
N ALA A 155 13.88 -3.15 5.24
CA ALA A 155 14.54 -2.66 4.03
C ALA A 155 13.56 -2.53 2.85
N SER A 156 12.68 -3.54 2.62
CA SER A 156 11.67 -3.50 1.55
C SER A 156 10.68 -2.35 1.72
N LYS A 157 10.25 -2.09 2.96
CA LYS A 157 9.31 -1.00 3.28
C LYS A 157 9.99 0.37 3.26
N ALA A 158 11.27 0.47 3.63
CA ALA A 158 12.07 1.68 3.48
C ALA A 158 12.29 2.03 2.00
N ALA A 159 12.57 1.03 1.15
CA ALA A 159 12.65 1.22 -0.30
C ALA A 159 11.33 1.73 -0.88
N LEU A 160 10.19 1.14 -0.47
CA LEU A 160 8.86 1.58 -0.91
C LEU A 160 8.56 3.02 -0.47
N ARG A 161 8.94 3.41 0.76
CA ARG A 161 8.81 4.77 1.25
C ARG A 161 9.65 5.76 0.43
N SER A 162 10.91 5.43 0.14
CA SER A 162 11.77 6.25 -0.72
C SER A 162 11.18 6.41 -2.13
N LEU A 163 10.64 5.33 -2.70
CA LEU A 163 9.95 5.35 -3.98
C LEU A 163 8.76 6.31 -3.96
N THR A 164 7.98 6.34 -2.87
CA THR A 164 6.81 7.22 -2.71
C THR A 164 7.19 8.69 -2.84
N TRP A 165 8.26 9.12 -2.17
CA TRP A 165 8.74 10.50 -2.26
C TRP A 165 9.24 10.86 -3.67
N SER A 166 10.02 9.96 -4.28
CA SER A 166 10.53 10.15 -5.64
C SER A 166 9.39 10.22 -6.66
N LEU A 167 8.37 9.36 -6.51
CA LEU A 167 7.20 9.36 -7.38
C LEU A 167 6.43 10.69 -7.31
N ARG A 168 6.21 11.23 -6.11
CA ARG A 168 5.57 12.55 -5.94
C ARG A 168 6.34 13.65 -6.68
N ALA A 169 7.67 13.68 -6.52
CA ALA A 169 8.50 14.66 -7.19
C ALA A 169 8.43 14.53 -8.72
N GLN A 170 8.51 13.30 -9.23
CA GLN A 170 8.43 13.05 -10.67
C GLN A 170 7.05 13.39 -11.27
N LEU A 171 5.96 13.12 -10.55
CA LEU A 171 4.62 13.49 -11.01
C LEU A 171 4.44 15.01 -11.02
N ALA A 172 4.95 15.72 -10.02
CA ALA A 172 4.94 17.18 -9.99
C ALA A 172 5.70 17.78 -11.20
N ASP A 173 6.76 17.12 -11.66
CA ASP A 173 7.53 17.57 -12.83
C ASP A 173 6.84 17.26 -14.18
N ARG A 174 5.86 16.33 -14.20
CA ARG A 174 5.04 16.06 -15.40
C ARG A 174 3.99 17.13 -15.69
N GLY A 175 3.76 18.05 -14.75
CA GLY A 175 2.83 19.16 -14.89
C GLY A 175 1.37 18.69 -15.07
N VAL A 176 0.63 19.35 -15.96
CA VAL A 176 -0.84 19.17 -16.16
C VAL A 176 -1.27 17.71 -16.35
N ARG A 177 -0.40 16.87 -16.92
CA ARG A 177 -0.73 15.45 -17.16
C ARG A 177 -0.91 14.65 -15.87
N ALA A 178 -0.29 15.06 -14.79
CA ALA A 178 -0.27 14.32 -13.54
C ALA A 178 -0.80 15.14 -12.34
N GLU A 179 -1.25 16.38 -12.54
CA GLU A 179 -1.71 17.27 -11.45
C GLU A 179 -2.91 16.69 -10.67
N ASN A 180 -3.70 15.83 -11.31
CA ASN A 180 -4.84 15.14 -10.69
C ASN A 180 -4.47 13.85 -9.96
N ILE A 181 -3.19 13.42 -10.01
CA ILE A 181 -2.75 12.16 -9.43
C ILE A 181 -2.09 12.41 -8.08
N ARG A 182 -2.72 11.93 -7.01
CA ARG A 182 -2.12 11.95 -5.67
C ARG A 182 -1.38 10.66 -5.37
N VAL A 183 -0.27 10.78 -4.66
CA VAL A 183 0.47 9.63 -4.10
C VAL A 183 0.39 9.71 -2.59
N ILE A 184 -0.37 8.79 -2.00
CA ILE A 184 -0.63 8.74 -0.55
C ILE A 184 0.15 7.57 0.04
N GLU A 185 0.81 7.81 1.16
CA GLU A 185 1.46 6.77 1.94
C GLU A 185 0.71 6.53 3.24
N ILE A 186 0.26 5.28 3.45
CA ILE A 186 -0.24 4.85 4.76
C ILE A 186 0.90 4.16 5.50
N VAL A 187 1.20 4.64 6.71
CA VAL A 187 2.31 4.16 7.55
C VAL A 187 1.74 3.50 8.81
N PRO A 188 1.41 2.21 8.78
CA PRO A 188 0.89 1.48 9.93
C PRO A 188 1.94 1.33 11.04
N PRO A 189 1.52 1.35 12.32
CA PRO A 189 2.27 0.70 13.40
C PRO A 189 2.17 -0.83 13.28
N ALA A 190 2.60 -1.58 14.30
CA ALA A 190 2.16 -2.97 14.44
C ALA A 190 0.63 -2.99 14.61
N VAL A 191 -0.08 -3.70 13.74
CA VAL A 191 -1.54 -3.85 13.75
C VAL A 191 -1.90 -5.33 13.93
N LYS A 192 -2.86 -5.65 14.78
CA LYS A 192 -3.32 -7.03 15.04
C LYS A 192 -3.96 -7.61 13.80
N THR A 193 -3.21 -8.40 13.04
CA THR A 193 -3.62 -9.02 11.77
C THR A 193 -2.98 -10.40 11.61
N GLU A 194 -3.40 -11.15 10.58
CA GLU A 194 -2.78 -12.42 10.22
C GLU A 194 -1.29 -12.30 9.87
N LEU A 195 -0.78 -11.11 9.60
CA LEU A 195 0.64 -10.89 9.29
C LEU A 195 1.55 -11.40 10.44
N HIS A 196 1.14 -11.17 11.68
CA HIS A 196 1.90 -11.60 12.86
C HIS A 196 1.58 -13.04 13.29
N THR A 197 0.32 -13.49 13.14
CA THR A 197 -0.08 -14.84 13.53
C THR A 197 0.50 -15.94 12.63
N ARG A 198 1.04 -15.58 11.48
CA ARG A 198 1.76 -16.49 10.58
C ARG A 198 3.25 -16.62 10.88
N GLN A 199 3.77 -15.80 11.76
CA GLN A 199 5.19 -15.84 12.13
C GLN A 199 5.39 -16.78 13.32
N THR A 200 5.99 -17.92 13.05
CA THR A 200 6.13 -19.03 14.03
C THR A 200 6.88 -18.61 15.28
N ASP A 201 7.89 -17.76 15.15
CA ASP A 201 8.65 -17.20 16.27
C ASP A 201 7.82 -16.28 17.17
N LEU A 202 6.97 -15.43 16.58
CA LEU A 202 6.02 -14.61 17.35
C LEU A 202 4.94 -15.44 18.04
N VAL A 203 4.44 -16.46 17.37
CA VAL A 203 3.47 -17.40 17.95
C VAL A 203 4.09 -18.14 19.12
N ALA A 204 5.30 -18.69 18.96
CA ALA A 204 6.03 -19.39 20.01
C ALA A 204 6.36 -18.48 21.21
N ALA A 205 6.63 -17.20 20.98
CA ALA A 205 6.88 -16.19 22.03
C ALA A 205 5.60 -15.63 22.66
N GLY A 206 4.40 -16.05 22.26
CA GLY A 206 3.12 -15.49 22.74
C GLY A 206 2.87 -14.03 22.30
N ARG A 207 3.58 -13.55 21.27
CA ARG A 207 3.55 -12.15 20.82
C ARG A 207 2.80 -11.92 19.51
N ALA A 208 2.14 -12.93 18.95
CA ALA A 208 1.39 -12.83 17.70
C ALA A 208 0.20 -11.86 17.77
N GLY A 209 -0.32 -11.58 18.95
CA GLY A 209 -1.42 -10.64 19.19
C GLY A 209 -1.00 -9.21 19.54
N VAL A 210 0.29 -8.87 19.42
CA VAL A 210 0.80 -7.52 19.74
C VAL A 210 0.43 -6.54 18.63
N GLY A 211 0.05 -5.33 19.03
CA GLY A 211 -0.23 -4.23 18.11
C GLY A 211 -1.55 -3.52 18.37
N MET A 212 -1.78 -2.49 17.59
CA MET A 212 -3.01 -1.69 17.59
C MET A 212 -4.19 -2.54 17.11
N PRO A 213 -5.39 -2.44 17.70
CA PRO A 213 -6.58 -3.08 17.16
C PRO A 213 -6.81 -2.67 15.69
N LEU A 214 -7.17 -3.64 14.84
CA LEU A 214 -7.35 -3.39 13.40
C LEU A 214 -8.44 -2.35 13.13
N GLU A 215 -9.58 -2.43 13.83
CA GLU A 215 -10.69 -1.49 13.66
C GLU A 215 -10.26 -0.05 14.00
N GLN A 216 -9.56 0.14 15.13
CA GLN A 216 -9.03 1.45 15.50
C GLN A 216 -8.06 1.99 14.44
N PHE A 217 -7.18 1.13 13.90
CA PHE A 217 -6.26 1.54 12.82
C PHE A 217 -7.03 2.00 11.57
N ILE A 218 -8.08 1.28 11.19
CA ILE A 218 -8.91 1.63 10.04
C ILE A 218 -9.66 2.93 10.28
N ASP A 219 -10.22 3.14 11.46
CA ASP A 219 -10.95 4.36 11.80
C ASP A 219 -10.04 5.59 11.70
N GLU A 220 -8.86 5.55 12.35
CA GLU A 220 -7.89 6.66 12.29
C GLU A 220 -7.38 6.88 10.85
N THR A 221 -7.11 5.81 10.09
CA THR A 221 -6.67 5.91 8.70
C THR A 221 -7.77 6.52 7.81
N TRP A 222 -9.01 6.10 8.00
CA TRP A 222 -10.15 6.61 7.23
C TRP A 222 -10.43 8.08 7.51
N GLU A 223 -10.30 8.50 8.76
CA GLU A 223 -10.42 9.91 9.15
C GLU A 223 -9.39 10.77 8.42
N GLU A 224 -8.12 10.36 8.41
CA GLU A 224 -7.04 11.09 7.71
C GLU A 224 -7.24 11.10 6.18
N LEU A 225 -7.64 9.97 5.58
CA LEU A 225 -8.00 9.91 4.16
C LEU A 225 -9.16 10.85 3.82
N GLY A 226 -10.15 10.97 4.71
CA GLY A 226 -11.31 11.85 4.55
C GLY A 226 -10.96 13.33 4.67
N LYS A 227 -9.96 13.72 5.47
CA LYS A 227 -9.46 15.10 5.54
C LYS A 227 -8.84 15.54 4.22
N GLY A 228 -8.16 14.62 3.53
CA GLY A 228 -7.55 14.88 2.22
C GLY A 228 -6.35 15.85 2.26
N GLU A 229 -5.83 16.15 3.45
CA GLU A 229 -4.78 17.16 3.65
C GLU A 229 -3.37 16.57 3.57
N ALA A 230 -3.18 15.38 4.18
CA ALA A 230 -1.88 14.74 4.29
C ALA A 230 -1.63 13.71 3.20
N ASP A 231 -0.43 13.72 2.61
CA ASP A 231 0.03 12.66 1.73
C ASP A 231 0.71 11.51 2.50
N ASP A 232 1.21 11.78 3.72
CA ASP A 232 1.74 10.75 4.63
C ASP A 232 0.77 10.57 5.81
N ILE A 233 0.03 9.45 5.79
CA ILE A 233 -0.92 9.08 6.84
C ILE A 233 -0.22 8.14 7.82
N ILE A 234 0.33 8.74 8.87
CA ILE A 234 1.12 8.03 9.89
C ILE A 234 0.24 7.78 11.11
N ILE A 235 0.04 6.51 11.47
CA ILE A 235 -0.93 6.12 12.50
C ILE A 235 -0.25 5.58 13.77
N GLY A 236 -0.84 5.86 14.91
CA GLY A 236 -0.48 5.29 16.20
C GLY A 236 1.00 5.47 16.55
N GLN A 237 1.67 4.40 16.98
CA GLN A 237 3.08 4.43 17.39
C GLN A 237 4.05 4.82 16.26
N ALA A 238 3.67 4.66 14.98
CA ALA A 238 4.52 5.09 13.87
C ALA A 238 4.77 6.62 13.89
N LYS A 239 3.86 7.41 14.48
CA LYS A 239 4.06 8.85 14.71
C LYS A 239 5.31 9.15 15.57
N TYR A 240 5.61 8.27 16.53
CA TYR A 240 6.82 8.41 17.34
C TYR A 240 8.09 8.21 16.50
N TYR A 241 8.08 7.22 15.61
CA TYR A 241 9.21 6.94 14.72
C TYR A 241 9.45 8.06 13.71
N ALA A 242 8.39 8.77 13.32
CA ALA A 242 8.44 9.84 12.32
C ALA A 242 8.91 11.20 12.86
N ARG A 243 9.26 11.34 14.13
CA ARG A 243 9.67 12.62 14.73
C ARG A 243 10.86 13.30 14.06
N GLY A 244 11.74 12.54 13.40
CA GLY A 244 12.88 13.07 12.64
C GLY A 244 12.64 13.24 11.14
N GLU A 245 11.45 12.91 10.64
CA GLU A 245 11.16 12.90 9.20
C GLU A 245 11.11 14.30 8.58
N GLU A 246 10.78 15.34 9.36
CA GLU A 246 10.74 16.71 8.86
C GLU A 246 12.11 17.18 8.36
N GLU A 247 13.20 16.84 9.06
CA GLU A 247 14.55 17.19 8.62
C GLU A 247 14.96 16.41 7.37
N ARG A 248 14.54 15.15 7.24
CA ARG A 248 14.76 14.35 6.03
C ARG A 248 13.99 14.94 4.83
N LYS A 249 12.73 15.38 5.04
CA LYS A 249 11.93 16.04 4.00
C LYS A 249 12.56 17.37 3.57
N LYS A 250 13.07 18.17 4.51
CA LYS A 250 13.80 19.41 4.18
C LYS A 250 15.03 19.11 3.33
N ALA A 251 15.83 18.10 3.70
CA ALA A 251 17.00 17.69 2.94
C ALA A 251 16.62 17.20 1.53
N PHE A 252 15.56 16.41 1.40
CA PHE A 252 15.04 15.95 0.11
C PHE A 252 14.59 17.13 -0.77
N ASN A 253 13.82 18.07 -0.22
CA ASN A 253 13.38 19.26 -0.95
C ASN A 253 14.54 20.17 -1.35
N GLY A 254 15.55 20.28 -0.49
CA GLY A 254 16.80 20.99 -0.82
C GLY A 254 17.54 20.36 -2.00
N LEU A 255 17.64 19.03 -2.04
CA LEU A 255 18.22 18.32 -3.18
C LEU A 255 17.41 18.55 -4.47
N LEU A 256 16.07 18.52 -4.39
CA LEU A 256 15.23 18.81 -5.55
C LEU A 256 15.41 20.24 -6.08
N ALA A 257 15.56 21.23 -5.18
CA ALA A 257 15.81 22.62 -5.57
C ALA A 257 17.13 22.75 -6.34
N VAL A 258 18.20 22.14 -5.83
CA VAL A 258 19.52 22.11 -6.51
C VAL A 258 19.41 21.47 -7.91
N LEU A 259 18.70 20.35 -8.04
CA LEU A 259 18.53 19.67 -9.33
C LEU A 259 17.71 20.49 -10.35
N LYS A 260 16.84 21.37 -9.89
CA LYS A 260 16.02 22.26 -10.72
C LYS A 260 16.69 23.60 -11.04
N GLY A 261 17.90 23.83 -10.53
CA GLY A 261 18.67 25.05 -10.77
C GLY A 261 18.15 26.27 -9.98
N ASN A 262 17.49 26.03 -8.87
CA ASN A 262 16.97 27.03 -7.93
C ASN A 262 17.89 27.17 -6.71
#